data_8e9b070c6f10ecc6ea84ed9d0c6c6e7d
#
_entry.id   8e9b070c6f10ecc6ea84ed9d0c6c6e7d
#
_cell.length_a   1.000
_cell.length_b   1.000
_cell.length_c   1.000
_cell.angle_alpha   90.00
_cell.angle_beta   90.00
_cell.angle_gamma   90.00
#
_symmetry.space_group_name_H-M   'P 1'
#
loop_
_entity.id
_entity.type
_entity.pdbx_description
1 polymer ?
#
loop_
_entity_poly.entity_id
_entity_poly.type
_entity_poly.pdbx_seq_one_letter_code
_entity_poly.pdbx_strand_id
1 'polypeptide(L)'
;MGRTSLMLVVAFNLTFMMMGYRLSTATTTAYQKYSAYANIEQAGLALEGAANVAISFALLNPPPVAIDTFLCSNDPFHQGTFTIHIFRMTASDGDSLYITGSYPIAGCYTLTGQQDSLRMVTSVRVQGNAFAQYVFYSVNEQSIEWQTGEVCRGRLHTQDKLYIDGTPDFKGKVTTKGGVKIVSGTPNFEQGSSYADLSIPTDLTDLKKYGVTSAGGKFYDGLDVYVEFLSSGGVTVRTAPANTGTNASSSTTAVNVWGYTTNSTLVTSSYSGGTPAPKCTTYANVAALTSSGVLLVENGELHVKGVLDGQITLGCIDTSKIVSGNPVNSGLSSVWLDGSVTYKDAPPSSQNPGNTSNDMLGIVATNNILVSQYVNHDNTTTTSNGHTTNDGTELKNVTIDASLFSQTGGFGAENYSSRPSDGTLHMVGGIQQKTRNAVGQGFGANGFLKDYDWDNNLRTMQPKGYPKTPFTIQSWVDNTTIPTSFWTN
;
A
#
# COMPACT_ATOMS: atom_id res chain seq x y z
N MET A 1 -16.68 90.83 -30.65
CA MET A 1 -16.30 89.42 -30.93
C MET A 1 -15.25 88.83 -29.93
N GLY A 2 -14.56 89.60 -29.12
CA GLY A 2 -13.48 89.04 -28.26
C GLY A 2 -13.88 88.17 -27.03
N ARG A 3 -15.04 88.47 -26.40
CA ARG A 3 -15.43 87.81 -25.15
C ARG A 3 -15.91 86.36 -25.36
N THR A 4 -16.62 86.04 -26.45
CA THR A 4 -17.10 84.70 -26.79
C THR A 4 -15.96 83.80 -27.25
N SER A 5 -14.98 84.31 -27.97
CA SER A 5 -13.77 83.56 -28.36
C SER A 5 -12.93 83.15 -27.14
N LEU A 6 -12.80 84.07 -26.17
CA LEU A 6 -12.04 83.78 -24.93
C LEU A 6 -12.74 82.73 -24.10
N MET A 7 -14.06 82.76 -23.95
CA MET A 7 -14.83 81.74 -23.24
C MET A 7 -14.72 80.41 -23.93
N LEU A 8 -14.72 80.31 -25.25
CA LEU A 8 -14.57 79.09 -26.00
C LEU A 8 -13.19 78.46 -25.78
N VAL A 9 -12.13 79.21 -25.80
CA VAL A 9 -10.75 78.77 -25.56
C VAL A 9 -10.58 78.25 -24.12
N VAL A 10 -11.16 78.99 -23.15
CA VAL A 10 -11.12 78.52 -21.74
C VAL A 10 -11.91 77.24 -21.54
N ALA A 11 -13.10 77.08 -22.13
CA ALA A 11 -13.89 75.89 -22.07
C ALA A 11 -13.17 74.72 -22.74
N PHE A 12 -12.52 74.92 -23.86
CA PHE A 12 -11.72 73.87 -24.55
C PHE A 12 -10.53 73.45 -23.70
N ASN A 13 -9.79 74.35 -23.12
CA ASN A 13 -8.66 74.07 -22.24
C ASN A 13 -9.10 73.34 -20.98
N LEU A 14 -10.21 73.70 -20.36
CA LEU A 14 -10.78 72.99 -19.23
C LEU A 14 -11.20 71.51 -19.59
N THR A 15 -11.81 71.36 -20.78
CA THR A 15 -12.19 70.04 -21.27
C THR A 15 -10.96 69.15 -21.52
N PHE A 16 -9.92 69.68 -22.14
CA PHE A 16 -8.65 68.99 -22.35
C PHE A 16 -7.95 68.67 -21.03
N MET A 17 -7.95 69.56 -20.06
CA MET A 17 -7.42 69.30 -18.71
C MET A 17 -8.19 68.21 -18.02
N MET A 18 -9.54 68.25 -18.07
CA MET A 18 -10.37 67.13 -17.50
C MET A 18 -10.14 65.79 -18.20
N MET A 19 -10.04 65.77 -19.53
CA MET A 19 -9.71 64.56 -20.29
C MET A 19 -8.31 64.02 -19.93
N GLY A 20 -7.31 64.92 -19.88
CA GLY A 20 -5.96 64.58 -19.50
C GLY A 20 -5.88 63.99 -18.07
N TYR A 21 -6.60 64.59 -17.14
CA TYR A 21 -6.69 64.09 -15.78
C TYR A 21 -7.37 62.71 -15.71
N ARG A 22 -8.51 62.54 -16.41
CA ARG A 22 -9.20 61.22 -16.47
C ARG A 22 -8.35 60.15 -17.14
N LEU A 23 -7.65 60.49 -18.20
CA LEU A 23 -6.75 59.55 -18.88
C LEU A 23 -5.58 59.18 -17.99
N SER A 24 -4.98 60.10 -17.28
CA SER A 24 -3.89 59.86 -16.33
C SER A 24 -4.33 58.98 -15.17
N THR A 25 -5.50 59.26 -14.57
CA THR A 25 -6.04 58.42 -13.48
C THR A 25 -6.39 57.01 -13.97
N ALA A 26 -7.02 56.89 -15.15
CA ALA A 26 -7.33 55.59 -15.75
C ALA A 26 -6.06 54.78 -16.04
N THR A 27 -5.01 55.40 -16.56
CA THR A 27 -3.72 54.73 -16.83
C THR A 27 -3.03 54.30 -15.53
N THR A 28 -3.03 55.15 -14.52
CA THR A 28 -2.46 54.81 -13.20
C THR A 28 -3.20 53.64 -12.56
N THR A 29 -4.54 53.69 -12.61
CA THR A 29 -5.37 52.58 -12.09
C THR A 29 -5.14 51.26 -12.85
N ALA A 30 -5.04 51.33 -14.19
CA ALA A 30 -4.74 50.13 -15.00
C ALA A 30 -3.36 49.55 -14.68
N TYR A 31 -2.35 50.40 -14.51
CA TYR A 31 -1.02 49.96 -14.13
C TYR A 31 -0.98 49.32 -12.73
N GLN A 32 -1.68 49.93 -11.77
CA GLN A 32 -1.78 49.37 -10.42
C GLN A 32 -2.48 48.00 -10.41
N LYS A 33 -3.58 47.84 -11.16
CA LYS A 33 -4.27 46.57 -11.32
C LYS A 33 -3.38 45.53 -11.98
N TYR A 34 -2.65 45.88 -13.02
CA TYR A 34 -1.70 44.99 -13.69
C TYR A 34 -0.58 44.56 -12.74
N SER A 35 0.01 45.49 -11.99
CA SER A 35 1.05 45.20 -11.01
C SER A 35 0.54 44.26 -9.89
N ALA A 36 -0.67 44.49 -9.38
CA ALA A 36 -1.29 43.65 -8.39
C ALA A 36 -1.53 42.23 -8.93
N TYR A 37 -2.04 42.11 -10.15
CA TYR A 37 -2.24 40.83 -10.82
C TYR A 37 -0.92 40.07 -11.02
N ALA A 38 0.11 40.74 -11.52
CA ALA A 38 1.44 40.15 -11.71
C ALA A 38 2.04 39.66 -10.40
N ASN A 39 1.85 40.38 -9.29
CA ASN A 39 2.31 39.95 -7.96
C ASN A 39 1.56 38.71 -7.47
N ILE A 40 0.23 38.63 -7.72
CA ILE A 40 -0.58 37.46 -7.36
C ILE A 40 -0.10 36.22 -8.13
N GLU A 41 0.07 36.33 -9.46
CA GLU A 41 0.55 35.23 -10.29
C GLU A 41 1.96 34.77 -9.87
N GLN A 42 2.86 35.69 -9.62
CA GLN A 42 4.21 35.41 -9.18
C GLN A 42 4.23 34.70 -7.79
N ALA A 43 3.37 35.16 -6.88
CA ALA A 43 3.23 34.52 -5.56
C ALA A 43 2.65 33.11 -5.68
N GLY A 44 1.67 32.91 -6.57
CA GLY A 44 1.10 31.59 -6.86
C GLY A 44 2.14 30.60 -7.37
N LEU A 45 2.90 31.01 -8.39
CA LEU A 45 3.98 30.17 -8.94
C LEU A 45 5.08 29.85 -7.91
N ALA A 46 5.42 30.83 -7.08
CA ALA A 46 6.40 30.62 -6.02
C ALA A 46 5.90 29.62 -4.97
N LEU A 47 4.63 29.69 -4.56
CA LEU A 47 4.02 28.76 -3.61
C LEU A 47 3.87 27.35 -4.20
N GLU A 48 3.48 27.25 -5.47
CA GLU A 48 3.41 25.96 -6.16
C GLU A 48 4.80 25.28 -6.19
N GLY A 49 5.84 26.02 -6.54
CA GLY A 49 7.21 25.53 -6.51
C GLY A 49 7.64 25.08 -5.12
N ALA A 50 7.35 25.88 -4.10
CA ALA A 50 7.66 25.54 -2.71
C ALA A 50 6.88 24.34 -2.20
N ALA A 51 5.59 24.21 -2.55
CA ALA A 51 4.77 23.06 -2.19
C ALA A 51 5.31 21.78 -2.84
N ASN A 52 5.73 21.81 -4.10
CA ASN A 52 6.33 20.64 -4.78
C ASN A 52 7.66 20.21 -4.13
N VAL A 53 8.50 21.15 -3.72
CA VAL A 53 9.72 20.87 -2.96
C VAL A 53 9.38 20.27 -1.60
N ALA A 54 8.39 20.82 -0.90
CA ALA A 54 7.95 20.33 0.40
C ALA A 54 7.34 18.91 0.30
N ILE A 55 6.56 18.62 -0.73
CA ILE A 55 6.06 17.27 -1.02
C ILE A 55 7.24 16.31 -1.18
N SER A 56 8.19 16.65 -2.05
CA SER A 56 9.36 15.80 -2.30
C SER A 56 10.18 15.56 -1.04
N PHE A 57 10.39 16.60 -0.24
CA PHE A 57 11.10 16.49 1.04
C PHE A 57 10.35 15.60 2.04
N ALA A 58 9.03 15.81 2.19
CA ALA A 58 8.19 15.04 3.11
C ALA A 58 8.06 13.56 2.73
N LEU A 59 8.15 13.26 1.43
CA LEU A 59 8.15 11.87 0.92
C LEU A 59 9.47 11.16 1.26
N LEU A 60 10.59 11.85 1.15
CA LEU A 60 11.90 11.31 1.47
C LEU A 60 12.17 11.23 2.98
N ASN A 61 11.66 12.21 3.73
CA ASN A 61 11.86 12.37 5.17
C ASN A 61 10.51 12.63 5.86
N PRO A 62 9.64 11.62 5.98
CA PRO A 62 8.32 11.83 6.58
C PRO A 62 8.46 12.27 8.03
N PRO A 63 7.81 13.39 8.43
CA PRO A 63 7.87 13.87 9.79
C PRO A 63 7.25 12.86 10.78
N PRO A 64 7.57 12.94 12.06
CA PRO A 64 6.92 12.14 13.09
C PRO A 64 5.39 12.37 13.08
N VAL A 65 4.63 11.32 13.44
CA VAL A 65 3.17 11.39 13.51
C VAL A 65 2.72 12.39 14.56
N ALA A 66 1.68 13.17 14.23
CA ALA A 66 1.06 14.17 15.09
C ALA A 66 2.00 15.31 15.56
N ILE A 67 3.14 15.49 14.89
CA ILE A 67 4.04 16.61 15.15
C ILE A 67 4.02 17.53 13.94
N ASP A 68 3.71 18.81 14.18
CA ASP A 68 3.82 19.86 13.17
C ASP A 68 5.31 20.20 12.98
N THR A 69 5.78 20.04 11.77
CA THR A 69 7.18 20.25 11.41
C THR A 69 7.28 21.42 10.44
N PHE A 70 8.09 22.41 10.80
CA PHE A 70 8.40 23.51 9.91
C PHE A 70 9.53 23.09 8.96
N LEU A 71 9.27 23.10 7.68
CA LEU A 71 10.33 22.94 6.67
C LEU A 71 11.11 24.24 6.52
N CYS A 72 10.39 25.37 6.53
CA CYS A 72 10.97 26.72 6.61
C CYS A 72 9.99 27.64 7.34
N SER A 73 10.52 28.68 7.97
CA SER A 73 9.73 29.70 8.68
C SER A 73 10.26 31.06 8.35
N ASN A 74 9.44 31.88 7.70
CA ASN A 74 9.77 33.25 7.29
C ASN A 74 11.04 33.38 6.43
N ASP A 75 11.34 32.36 5.64
CA ASP A 75 12.49 32.38 4.73
C ASP A 75 12.27 33.40 3.61
N PRO A 76 13.17 34.34 3.38
CA PRO A 76 12.98 35.38 2.39
C PRO A 76 13.09 34.82 0.97
N PHE A 77 12.13 35.16 0.13
CA PHE A 77 12.15 34.84 -1.29
C PHE A 77 11.52 35.96 -2.08
N HIS A 78 12.28 36.60 -3.00
CA HIS A 78 11.86 37.78 -3.74
C HIS A 78 11.36 38.90 -2.80
N GLN A 79 10.07 39.28 -2.92
CA GLN A 79 9.46 40.36 -2.14
C GLN A 79 8.66 39.85 -0.93
N GLY A 80 8.68 38.53 -0.66
CA GLY A 80 7.93 37.93 0.41
C GLY A 80 8.77 36.93 1.24
N THR A 81 8.10 36.26 2.13
CA THR A 81 8.70 35.23 2.99
C THR A 81 7.90 33.96 2.93
N PHE A 82 8.56 32.82 2.84
CA PHE A 82 7.89 31.53 2.89
C PHE A 82 7.76 31.01 4.32
N THR A 83 6.62 30.45 4.62
CA THR A 83 6.45 29.56 5.77
C THR A 83 5.78 28.27 5.27
N ILE A 84 6.41 27.13 5.46
CA ILE A 84 5.90 25.83 5.06
C ILE A 84 5.82 24.94 6.29
N HIS A 85 4.63 24.44 6.55
CA HIS A 85 4.35 23.45 7.58
C HIS A 85 4.07 22.09 6.94
N ILE A 86 4.55 21.04 7.55
CA ILE A 86 4.22 19.66 7.19
C ILE A 86 3.68 19.00 8.43
N PHE A 87 2.43 18.56 8.37
CA PHE A 87 1.78 17.83 9.46
C PHE A 87 1.39 16.44 8.99
N ARG A 88 1.86 15.42 9.70
CA ARG A 88 1.53 14.02 9.39
C ARG A 88 0.44 13.52 10.33
N MET A 89 -0.67 13.10 9.76
CA MET A 89 -1.73 12.38 10.47
C MET A 89 -1.75 10.92 10.02
N THR A 90 -1.72 10.01 10.98
CA THR A 90 -2.25 8.66 10.79
C THR A 90 -3.72 8.72 11.18
N ALA A 91 -4.53 9.10 10.23
CA ALA A 91 -5.97 9.06 10.42
C ALA A 91 -6.51 7.72 9.89
N SER A 92 -7.76 7.50 10.22
CA SER A 92 -8.59 6.41 9.71
C SER A 92 -8.55 6.19 8.18
N ASP A 93 -8.02 7.12 7.42
CA ASP A 93 -7.95 7.09 5.96
C ASP A 93 -6.57 6.71 5.41
N GLY A 94 -5.66 6.29 6.28
CA GLY A 94 -4.25 6.05 5.93
C GLY A 94 -3.32 7.17 6.38
N ASP A 95 -2.06 7.05 5.98
CA ASP A 95 -1.00 8.01 6.32
C ASP A 95 -1.14 9.25 5.42
N SER A 96 -1.52 10.38 6.01
CA SER A 96 -1.74 11.63 5.28
C SER A 96 -0.73 12.67 5.71
N LEU A 97 -0.13 13.34 4.73
CA LEU A 97 0.72 14.51 4.93
C LEU A 97 -0.07 15.75 4.51
N TYR A 98 -0.25 16.67 5.43
CA TYR A 98 -0.83 17.98 5.19
C TYR A 98 0.31 18.99 5.08
N ILE A 99 0.46 19.58 3.91
CA ILE A 99 1.47 20.58 3.62
C ILE A 99 0.74 21.89 3.46
N THR A 100 1.03 22.86 4.31
CA THR A 100 0.47 24.20 4.24
C THR A 100 1.60 25.19 4.02
N GLY A 101 1.58 25.82 2.84
CA GLY A 101 2.50 26.91 2.50
C GLY A 101 1.80 28.25 2.63
N SER A 102 2.46 29.26 3.17
CA SER A 102 2.01 30.64 3.15
C SER A 102 3.11 31.57 2.65
N TYR A 103 2.72 32.52 1.80
CA TYR A 103 3.63 33.50 1.22
C TYR A 103 3.02 34.90 1.33
N PRO A 104 3.25 35.64 2.42
CA PRO A 104 2.87 37.03 2.51
C PRO A 104 3.84 37.90 1.67
N ILE A 105 3.30 38.75 0.81
CA ILE A 105 4.03 39.76 0.09
C ILE A 105 3.80 41.11 0.81
N ALA A 106 4.84 41.67 1.39
CA ALA A 106 4.77 42.98 1.98
C ALA A 106 4.92 44.07 0.89
N GLY A 107 4.13 45.15 1.01
CA GLY A 107 4.32 46.30 0.17
C GLY A 107 3.53 46.34 -1.14
N CYS A 108 2.49 45.52 -1.29
CA CYS A 108 1.53 45.71 -2.37
C CYS A 108 0.79 47.04 -2.18
N TYR A 109 0.84 47.89 -3.19
CA TYR A 109 0.12 49.18 -3.14
C TYR A 109 -1.34 48.97 -3.49
N THR A 110 -2.23 49.44 -2.63
CA THR A 110 -3.65 49.55 -2.92
C THR A 110 -3.94 50.75 -3.82
N LEU A 111 -5.14 50.78 -4.42
CA LEU A 111 -5.60 51.95 -5.21
C LEU A 111 -5.65 53.25 -4.40
N THR A 112 -5.68 53.17 -3.09
CA THR A 112 -5.69 54.32 -2.17
C THR A 112 -4.29 54.74 -1.73
N GLY A 113 -3.23 54.08 -2.22
CA GLY A 113 -1.84 54.39 -1.85
C GLY A 113 -1.40 53.83 -0.49
N GLN A 114 -2.23 53.06 0.20
CA GLN A 114 -1.83 52.37 1.41
C GLN A 114 -1.09 51.08 1.04
N GLN A 115 -0.02 50.78 1.78
CA GLN A 115 0.64 49.48 1.72
C GLN A 115 -0.22 48.44 2.38
N ASP A 116 -0.58 47.39 1.65
CA ASP A 116 -1.29 46.22 2.17
C ASP A 116 -0.47 44.94 1.92
N SER A 117 -0.74 43.89 2.67
CA SER A 117 -0.06 42.63 2.50
C SER A 117 -0.97 41.64 1.77
N LEU A 118 -0.51 41.14 0.65
CA LEU A 118 -1.13 40.00 0.00
C LEU A 118 -0.62 38.71 0.68
N ARG A 119 -1.54 37.88 1.12
CA ARG A 119 -1.20 36.55 1.68
C ARG A 119 -1.82 35.48 0.80
N MET A 120 -0.97 34.66 0.21
CA MET A 120 -1.41 33.43 -0.45
C MET A 120 -1.15 32.24 0.47
N VAL A 121 -2.08 31.30 0.48
CA VAL A 121 -1.98 30.06 1.25
C VAL A 121 -2.31 28.91 0.32
N THR A 122 -1.38 27.98 0.19
CA THR A 122 -1.58 26.72 -0.52
C THR A 122 -1.66 25.61 0.50
N SER A 123 -2.68 24.77 0.39
CA SER A 123 -2.84 23.56 1.21
C SER A 123 -2.86 22.34 0.32
N VAL A 124 -1.92 21.45 0.53
CA VAL A 124 -1.82 20.20 -0.20
C VAL A 124 -1.97 19.03 0.76
N ARG A 125 -2.90 18.13 0.47
CA ARG A 125 -3.02 16.85 1.15
C ARG A 125 -2.44 15.75 0.27
N VAL A 126 -1.41 15.08 0.78
CA VAL A 126 -0.77 13.95 0.14
C VAL A 126 -1.06 12.71 0.97
N GLN A 127 -1.58 11.67 0.37
CA GLN A 127 -1.96 10.46 1.06
C GLN A 127 -1.21 9.26 0.48
N GLY A 128 -0.54 8.51 1.35
CA GLY A 128 -0.02 7.17 1.07
C GLY A 128 -1.05 6.15 1.54
N ASN A 129 -1.71 5.52 0.60
CA ASN A 129 -2.63 4.44 0.93
C ASN A 129 -1.86 3.15 1.16
N ALA A 130 -2.27 2.37 2.16
CA ALA A 130 -1.82 0.99 2.25
C ALA A 130 -2.17 0.25 0.96
N PHE A 131 -1.24 -0.52 0.45
CA PHE A 131 -1.53 -1.32 -0.76
C PHE A 131 -2.59 -2.39 -0.47
N ALA A 132 -2.80 -2.72 0.80
CA ALA A 132 -3.86 -3.60 1.30
C ALA A 132 -5.31 -3.11 1.03
N GLN A 133 -5.51 -1.91 0.51
CA GLN A 133 -6.84 -1.41 0.10
C GLN A 133 -7.48 -2.18 -1.07
N TYR A 134 -6.72 -3.01 -1.76
CA TYR A 134 -7.21 -3.85 -2.85
C TYR A 134 -7.48 -5.26 -2.33
N VAL A 135 -8.66 -5.80 -2.61
CA VAL A 135 -8.94 -7.23 -2.43
C VAL A 135 -8.10 -8.04 -3.39
N PHE A 136 -7.94 -7.52 -4.61
CA PHE A 136 -7.11 -8.17 -5.61
C PHE A 136 -6.36 -7.14 -6.43
N TYR A 137 -5.05 -7.32 -6.50
CA TYR A 137 -4.17 -6.55 -7.38
C TYR A 137 -3.17 -7.48 -8.05
N SER A 138 -2.98 -7.33 -9.36
CA SER A 138 -1.96 -8.06 -10.10
C SER A 138 -1.28 -7.19 -11.15
N VAL A 139 -0.02 -7.49 -11.46
CA VAL A 139 0.68 -6.85 -12.59
C VAL A 139 0.53 -7.70 -13.84
N ASN A 140 0.64 -9.02 -13.72
CA ASN A 140 0.53 -9.96 -14.83
C ASN A 140 -0.50 -11.05 -14.49
N GLU A 141 -1.56 -11.14 -15.26
CA GLU A 141 -2.67 -12.09 -15.06
C GLU A 141 -2.37 -13.49 -15.62
N GLN A 142 -1.32 -13.67 -16.41
CA GLN A 142 -0.99 -14.95 -17.09
C GLN A 142 -2.15 -15.60 -17.84
N SER A 143 -3.09 -14.80 -18.30
CA SER A 143 -4.33 -15.28 -18.95
C SER A 143 -5.19 -16.22 -18.08
N ILE A 144 -5.04 -16.15 -16.74
CA ILE A 144 -5.89 -16.88 -15.81
C ILE A 144 -7.25 -16.20 -15.73
N GLU A 145 -8.29 -16.94 -16.02
CA GLU A 145 -9.65 -16.43 -16.12
C GLU A 145 -10.34 -16.33 -14.76
N TRP A 146 -11.25 -15.38 -14.65
CA TRP A 146 -12.27 -15.34 -13.62
C TRP A 146 -13.49 -16.09 -14.14
N GLN A 147 -14.04 -17.00 -13.32
CA GLN A 147 -15.02 -17.97 -13.78
C GLN A 147 -16.38 -17.80 -13.10
N THR A 148 -17.40 -18.50 -13.62
CA THR A 148 -18.73 -18.54 -13.00
C THR A 148 -18.63 -19.05 -11.55
N GLY A 149 -19.32 -18.34 -10.63
CA GLY A 149 -19.36 -18.65 -9.21
C GLY A 149 -18.25 -18.02 -8.38
N GLU A 150 -17.25 -17.39 -9.05
CA GLU A 150 -16.22 -16.64 -8.32
C GLU A 150 -16.72 -15.23 -7.95
N VAL A 151 -16.39 -14.79 -6.74
CA VAL A 151 -16.85 -13.51 -6.19
C VAL A 151 -15.68 -12.68 -5.67
N CYS A 152 -15.67 -11.39 -6.02
CA CYS A 152 -14.71 -10.41 -5.53
C CYS A 152 -15.45 -9.22 -4.89
N ARG A 153 -15.44 -9.13 -3.54
CA ARG A 153 -16.20 -8.12 -2.78
C ARG A 153 -15.32 -6.96 -2.31
N GLY A 154 -14.64 -6.33 -3.24
CA GLY A 154 -13.83 -5.13 -2.95
C GLY A 154 -13.14 -4.63 -4.19
N ARG A 155 -12.21 -3.70 -4.03
CA ARG A 155 -11.49 -3.10 -5.15
C ARG A 155 -10.59 -4.14 -5.83
N LEU A 156 -10.72 -4.24 -7.16
CA LEU A 156 -9.86 -5.05 -8.00
C LEU A 156 -9.06 -4.15 -8.95
N HIS A 157 -7.78 -4.42 -9.07
CA HIS A 157 -6.93 -3.80 -10.09
C HIS A 157 -6.04 -4.82 -10.77
N THR A 158 -5.88 -4.67 -12.10
CA THR A 158 -4.82 -5.36 -12.84
C THR A 158 -4.12 -4.43 -13.82
N GLN A 159 -2.81 -4.52 -13.88
CA GLN A 159 -2.01 -3.84 -14.91
C GLN A 159 -2.13 -4.53 -16.28
N ASP A 160 -2.51 -5.79 -16.28
CA ASP A 160 -2.73 -6.60 -17.49
C ASP A 160 -4.20 -6.55 -17.93
N LYS A 161 -4.58 -7.40 -18.86
CA LYS A 161 -5.98 -7.66 -19.21
C LYS A 161 -6.65 -8.51 -18.14
N LEU A 162 -7.85 -8.11 -17.74
CA LEU A 162 -8.70 -8.95 -16.90
C LEU A 162 -9.38 -10.00 -17.78
N TYR A 163 -9.02 -11.27 -17.62
CA TYR A 163 -9.58 -12.37 -18.39
C TYR A 163 -10.78 -12.95 -17.66
N ILE A 164 -11.88 -13.18 -18.41
CA ILE A 164 -13.15 -13.64 -17.86
C ILE A 164 -13.72 -14.75 -18.75
N ASP A 165 -14.08 -15.89 -18.13
CA ASP A 165 -14.80 -16.96 -18.77
C ASP A 165 -16.00 -17.37 -17.90
N GLY A 166 -17.21 -16.91 -18.26
CA GLY A 166 -18.43 -17.13 -17.49
C GLY A 166 -19.01 -15.89 -16.87
N THR A 167 -19.57 -16.04 -15.67
CA THR A 167 -20.35 -15.00 -14.96
C THR A 167 -19.83 -14.76 -13.54
N PRO A 168 -18.57 -14.30 -13.37
CA PRO A 168 -18.07 -13.90 -12.06
C PRO A 168 -18.76 -12.63 -11.57
N ASP A 169 -18.74 -12.42 -10.25
CA ASP A 169 -19.42 -11.30 -9.58
C ASP A 169 -18.37 -10.35 -8.95
N PHE A 170 -18.23 -9.15 -9.49
CA PHE A 170 -17.35 -8.09 -8.99
C PHE A 170 -18.17 -7.00 -8.31
N LYS A 171 -18.22 -7.05 -6.98
CA LYS A 171 -19.02 -6.11 -6.16
C LYS A 171 -18.32 -4.79 -5.89
N GLY A 172 -17.01 -4.75 -6.00
CA GLY A 172 -16.21 -3.54 -5.86
C GLY A 172 -15.85 -2.91 -7.21
N LYS A 173 -15.19 -1.73 -7.13
CA LYS A 173 -14.70 -1.05 -8.33
C LYS A 173 -13.60 -1.85 -9.00
N VAL A 174 -13.76 -2.12 -10.29
CA VAL A 174 -12.75 -2.77 -11.11
C VAL A 174 -11.97 -1.74 -11.90
N THR A 175 -10.64 -1.83 -11.86
CA THR A 175 -9.75 -1.00 -12.67
C THR A 175 -8.75 -1.87 -13.39
N THR A 176 -8.41 -1.51 -14.63
CA THR A 176 -7.42 -2.25 -15.42
C THR A 176 -6.67 -1.33 -16.36
N LYS A 177 -5.39 -1.60 -16.57
CA LYS A 177 -4.60 -0.92 -17.60
C LYS A 177 -4.77 -1.61 -18.96
N GLY A 178 -4.80 -2.94 -18.98
CA GLY A 178 -4.88 -3.74 -20.21
C GLY A 178 -6.30 -3.94 -20.76
N GLY A 179 -7.34 -3.47 -20.04
CA GLY A 179 -8.74 -3.66 -20.43
C GLY A 179 -9.32 -5.00 -19.96
N VAL A 180 -10.58 -5.27 -20.32
CA VAL A 180 -11.29 -6.52 -19.99
C VAL A 180 -11.40 -7.38 -21.23
N LYS A 181 -11.06 -8.66 -21.14
CA LYS A 181 -11.24 -9.66 -22.19
C LYS A 181 -12.23 -10.72 -21.71
N ILE A 182 -13.43 -10.69 -22.27
CA ILE A 182 -14.46 -11.70 -22.02
C ILE A 182 -14.29 -12.79 -23.07
N VAL A 183 -14.03 -14.01 -22.61
CA VAL A 183 -13.96 -15.22 -23.45
C VAL A 183 -15.36 -15.76 -23.67
N SER A 184 -16.15 -15.88 -22.60
CA SER A 184 -17.56 -16.25 -22.64
C SER A 184 -18.31 -15.65 -21.45
N GLY A 185 -19.66 -15.67 -21.50
CA GLY A 185 -20.54 -15.28 -20.39
C GLY A 185 -20.74 -13.77 -20.25
N THR A 186 -21.29 -13.38 -19.10
CA THR A 186 -21.61 -11.97 -18.80
C THR A 186 -21.23 -11.68 -17.37
N PRO A 187 -20.05 -11.10 -17.12
CA PRO A 187 -19.62 -10.74 -15.77
C PRO A 187 -20.50 -9.63 -15.18
N ASN A 188 -20.70 -9.67 -13.87
CA ASN A 188 -21.35 -8.59 -13.16
C ASN A 188 -20.30 -7.61 -12.60
N PHE A 189 -20.36 -6.35 -13.01
CA PHE A 189 -19.55 -5.26 -12.51
C PHE A 189 -20.43 -4.25 -11.76
N GLU A 190 -20.75 -4.50 -10.50
CA GLU A 190 -21.67 -3.63 -9.73
C GLU A 190 -21.26 -2.16 -9.70
N GLN A 191 -19.96 -1.88 -9.59
CA GLN A 191 -19.42 -0.51 -9.56
C GLN A 191 -18.71 -0.11 -10.86
N GLY A 192 -18.96 -0.88 -11.93
CA GLY A 192 -18.37 -0.65 -13.24
C GLY A 192 -16.88 -0.98 -13.32
N SER A 193 -16.35 -0.84 -14.54
CA SER A 193 -14.94 -1.00 -14.84
C SER A 193 -14.37 0.26 -15.48
N SER A 194 -13.10 0.59 -15.19
CA SER A 194 -12.44 1.77 -15.73
C SER A 194 -10.94 1.56 -15.92
N TYR A 195 -10.32 2.43 -16.70
CA TYR A 195 -8.87 2.45 -16.86
C TYR A 195 -8.19 3.03 -15.62
N ALA A 196 -7.09 2.39 -15.19
CA ALA A 196 -6.11 2.98 -14.28
C ALA A 196 -4.73 2.34 -14.52
N ASP A 197 -3.68 3.10 -14.24
CA ASP A 197 -2.28 2.65 -14.28
C ASP A 197 -1.69 2.84 -12.88
N LEU A 198 -1.44 1.73 -12.18
CA LEU A 198 -1.00 1.72 -10.78
C LEU A 198 0.20 0.78 -10.63
N SER A 199 1.34 1.31 -10.26
CA SER A 199 2.55 0.50 -10.06
C SER A 199 2.51 -0.28 -8.74
N ILE A 200 3.00 -1.52 -8.75
CA ILE A 200 3.22 -2.29 -7.53
C ILE A 200 4.38 -1.67 -6.72
N PRO A 201 4.24 -1.52 -5.40
CA PRO A 201 5.34 -1.07 -4.56
C PRO A 201 6.53 -2.04 -4.63
N THR A 202 7.73 -1.50 -4.71
CA THR A 202 8.97 -2.29 -4.67
C THR A 202 9.77 -2.05 -3.39
N ASP A 203 9.39 -1.05 -2.61
CA ASP A 203 10.08 -0.66 -1.38
C ASP A 203 9.57 -1.47 -0.18
N LEU A 204 10.48 -2.21 0.44
CA LEU A 204 10.27 -2.99 1.67
C LEU A 204 11.07 -2.42 2.85
N THR A 205 11.52 -1.16 2.75
CA THR A 205 12.35 -0.53 3.79
C THR A 205 11.65 -0.47 5.14
N ASP A 206 10.36 -0.15 5.17
CA ASP A 206 9.58 -0.14 6.41
C ASP A 206 9.48 -1.53 7.03
N LEU A 207 9.28 -2.59 6.22
CA LEU A 207 9.25 -3.96 6.70
C LEU A 207 10.58 -4.35 7.34
N LYS A 208 11.69 -4.07 6.67
CA LYS A 208 13.05 -4.32 7.18
C LYS A 208 13.32 -3.52 8.46
N LYS A 209 12.97 -2.24 8.46
CA LYS A 209 13.15 -1.35 9.63
C LYS A 209 12.47 -1.89 10.88
N TYR A 210 11.25 -2.37 10.78
CA TYR A 210 10.50 -2.90 11.93
C TYR A 210 10.81 -4.37 12.22
N GLY A 211 11.30 -5.13 11.24
CA GLY A 211 11.63 -6.55 11.39
C GLY A 211 12.90 -6.81 12.19
N VAL A 212 13.84 -5.86 12.24
CA VAL A 212 15.11 -6.07 12.94
C VAL A 212 14.94 -6.02 14.46
N THR A 213 15.78 -6.80 15.15
CA THR A 213 15.72 -6.96 16.61
C THR A 213 15.93 -5.63 17.36
N SER A 214 16.77 -4.74 16.84
CA SER A 214 17.00 -3.41 17.44
C SER A 214 15.76 -2.52 17.47
N ALA A 215 14.79 -2.76 16.58
CA ALA A 215 13.50 -2.08 16.55
C ALA A 215 12.39 -2.82 17.31
N GLY A 216 12.73 -3.91 18.02
CA GLY A 216 11.76 -4.78 18.69
C GLY A 216 11.12 -5.84 17.77
N GLY A 217 11.63 -5.99 16.56
CA GLY A 217 11.23 -7.03 15.63
C GLY A 217 11.75 -8.42 16.01
N LYS A 218 11.16 -9.43 15.38
CA LYS A 218 11.68 -10.80 15.46
C LYS A 218 12.33 -11.14 14.14
N PHE A 219 13.63 -11.40 14.16
CA PHE A 219 14.46 -11.59 12.97
C PHE A 219 15.09 -12.98 12.91
N TYR A 220 15.02 -13.58 11.73
CA TYR A 220 15.67 -14.86 11.41
C TYR A 220 16.37 -14.74 10.05
N ASP A 221 17.59 -15.22 9.96
CA ASP A 221 18.40 -15.26 8.73
C ASP A 221 18.90 -16.68 8.46
N GLY A 222 18.71 -17.14 7.21
CA GLY A 222 19.12 -18.46 6.79
C GLY A 222 18.38 -19.62 7.48
N LEU A 223 17.15 -19.37 7.92
CA LEU A 223 16.32 -20.34 8.61
C LEU A 223 14.94 -20.44 7.94
N ASP A 224 14.42 -21.67 7.86
CA ASP A 224 13.00 -21.90 7.63
C ASP A 224 12.26 -21.74 8.94
N VAL A 225 11.20 -20.93 8.93
CA VAL A 225 10.46 -20.52 10.11
C VAL A 225 9.01 -20.97 10.00
N TYR A 226 8.50 -21.61 11.05
CA TYR A 226 7.15 -22.15 11.12
C TYR A 226 6.39 -21.43 12.23
N VAL A 227 5.38 -20.66 11.88
CA VAL A 227 4.56 -19.85 12.80
C VAL A 227 3.19 -20.47 12.95
N GLU A 228 2.86 -20.89 14.15
CA GLU A 228 1.53 -21.40 14.49
C GLU A 228 0.85 -20.47 15.49
N PHE A 229 -0.23 -19.84 15.04
CA PHE A 229 -1.10 -19.07 15.90
C PHE A 229 -2.05 -19.99 16.64
N LEU A 230 -2.05 -19.92 17.96
CA LEU A 230 -2.86 -20.77 18.82
C LEU A 230 -4.20 -20.12 19.15
N SER A 231 -5.27 -20.87 19.15
CA SER A 231 -6.61 -20.37 19.51
C SER A 231 -6.67 -19.76 20.93
N SER A 232 -5.69 -20.06 21.79
CA SER A 232 -5.51 -19.45 23.10
C SER A 232 -4.93 -18.02 23.05
N GLY A 233 -4.56 -17.51 21.87
CA GLY A 233 -3.89 -16.22 21.67
C GLY A 233 -2.36 -16.31 21.69
N GLY A 234 -1.78 -17.47 21.97
CA GLY A 234 -0.34 -17.68 21.93
C GLY A 234 0.21 -17.86 20.50
N VAL A 235 1.54 -17.81 20.39
CA VAL A 235 2.24 -18.05 19.13
C VAL A 235 3.37 -19.02 19.35
N THR A 236 3.37 -20.13 18.62
CA THR A 236 4.51 -21.07 18.60
C THR A 236 5.34 -20.84 17.34
N VAL A 237 6.62 -20.61 17.52
CA VAL A 237 7.58 -20.44 16.44
C VAL A 237 8.57 -21.61 16.48
N ARG A 238 8.67 -22.32 15.36
CA ARG A 238 9.66 -23.38 15.16
C ARG A 238 10.62 -22.93 14.07
N THR A 239 11.88 -23.31 14.18
CA THR A 239 12.91 -22.97 13.20
C THR A 239 13.71 -24.20 12.82
N ALA A 240 14.04 -24.31 11.55
CA ALA A 240 14.97 -25.29 11.00
C ALA A 240 15.98 -24.56 10.10
N PRO A 241 17.17 -25.14 9.83
CA PRO A 241 18.06 -24.57 8.82
C PRO A 241 17.39 -24.49 7.46
N ALA A 242 17.59 -23.38 6.75
CA ALA A 242 16.98 -23.17 5.45
C ALA A 242 17.45 -24.24 4.45
N ASN A 243 16.49 -24.79 3.71
CA ASN A 243 16.76 -25.70 2.62
C ASN A 243 17.25 -24.90 1.42
N THR A 244 18.56 -24.76 1.28
CA THR A 244 19.17 -23.95 0.19
C THR A 244 19.11 -24.63 -1.19
N GLY A 245 18.38 -25.72 -1.34
CA GLY A 245 18.19 -26.42 -2.64
C GLY A 245 19.44 -27.04 -3.26
N THR A 246 20.63 -26.87 -2.66
CA THR A 246 21.89 -27.40 -3.22
C THR A 246 22.32 -28.71 -2.60
N ASN A 247 21.69 -29.19 -1.54
CA ASN A 247 22.10 -30.41 -0.82
C ASN A 247 20.93 -31.38 -0.55
N ALA A 248 19.96 -31.46 -1.41
CA ALA A 248 19.03 -32.58 -1.41
C ALA A 248 19.74 -33.84 -1.92
N SER A 249 20.83 -34.26 -1.27
CA SER A 249 21.38 -35.58 -1.50
C SER A 249 20.57 -36.58 -0.69
N SER A 250 19.98 -37.46 -1.36
CA SER A 250 19.18 -38.64 -1.23
C SER A 250 19.21 -39.50 0.06
N SER A 251 19.50 -39.01 1.24
CA SER A 251 19.50 -39.86 2.45
C SER A 251 19.17 -39.14 3.78
N THR A 252 18.59 -37.98 3.77
CA THR A 252 18.20 -37.32 5.02
C THR A 252 16.78 -37.72 5.40
N THR A 253 16.63 -38.34 6.54
CA THR A 253 15.33 -38.56 7.18
C THR A 253 14.73 -37.18 7.42
N ALA A 254 13.61 -36.94 6.82
CA ALA A 254 12.91 -35.69 6.93
C ALA A 254 12.52 -35.39 8.37
N VAL A 255 12.64 -34.16 8.75
CA VAL A 255 12.32 -33.70 10.10
C VAL A 255 10.92 -33.11 10.05
N ASN A 256 9.98 -33.72 10.77
CA ASN A 256 8.67 -33.13 10.97
C ASN A 256 8.79 -31.91 11.88
N VAL A 257 8.98 -30.73 11.26
CA VAL A 257 9.15 -29.49 12.01
C VAL A 257 7.87 -29.09 12.73
N TRP A 258 6.70 -29.34 12.12
CA TRP A 258 5.42 -29.05 12.76
C TRP A 258 5.16 -29.90 14.01
N GLY A 259 5.63 -31.13 14.03
CA GLY A 259 5.54 -32.03 15.19
C GLY A 259 6.53 -31.72 16.29
N TYR A 260 7.46 -30.78 16.09
CA TYR A 260 8.47 -30.46 17.09
C TYR A 260 7.90 -29.64 18.25
N THR A 261 8.12 -30.12 19.46
CA THR A 261 7.71 -29.49 20.72
C THR A 261 8.92 -29.14 21.57
N THR A 262 8.79 -28.19 22.48
CA THR A 262 9.87 -27.71 23.35
C THR A 262 10.56 -28.82 24.18
N ASN A 263 9.89 -29.93 24.40
CA ASN A 263 10.40 -31.08 25.17
C ASN A 263 10.80 -32.26 24.29
N SER A 264 10.61 -32.19 22.98
CA SER A 264 11.04 -33.28 22.09
C SER A 264 12.50 -33.08 21.70
N THR A 265 13.34 -34.04 22.03
CA THR A 265 14.66 -34.12 21.42
C THR A 265 14.44 -34.58 19.99
N LEU A 266 14.56 -33.69 19.04
CA LEU A 266 14.71 -34.10 17.65
C LEU A 266 15.87 -35.08 17.62
N VAL A 267 15.62 -36.25 17.06
CA VAL A 267 16.67 -37.27 16.90
C VAL A 267 17.68 -36.66 15.91
N THR A 268 18.69 -36.01 16.44
CA THR A 268 19.76 -35.30 15.73
C THR A 268 20.63 -36.22 14.87
N SER A 269 20.34 -37.54 14.85
CA SER A 269 21.14 -38.52 14.12
C SER A 269 21.07 -38.40 12.60
N SER A 270 20.22 -37.56 12.05
CA SER A 270 20.06 -37.40 10.60
C SER A 270 20.44 -36.00 10.08
N TYR A 271 20.78 -35.08 10.95
CA TYR A 271 21.16 -33.70 10.54
C TYR A 271 22.68 -33.61 10.44
N SER A 272 23.24 -34.07 9.33
CA SER A 272 24.71 -34.07 9.11
C SER A 272 25.28 -32.80 8.53
N GLY A 273 24.53 -31.72 8.50
CA GLY A 273 24.91 -30.54 7.73
C GLY A 273 24.66 -29.19 8.37
N GLY A 274 25.04 -28.98 9.60
CA GLY A 274 25.16 -27.59 10.05
C GLY A 274 24.26 -27.15 11.17
N THR A 275 24.82 -26.40 12.05
CA THR A 275 24.17 -25.56 13.08
C THR A 275 23.42 -24.40 12.41
N PRO A 276 22.23 -24.00 12.89
CA PRO A 276 21.68 -24.32 14.20
C PRO A 276 20.70 -25.50 14.20
N ALA A 277 20.62 -26.20 15.34
CA ALA A 277 19.60 -27.24 15.56
C ALA A 277 18.19 -26.61 15.54
N PRO A 278 17.17 -27.36 15.10
CA PRO A 278 15.79 -26.90 15.15
C PRO A 278 15.40 -26.46 16.56
N LYS A 279 14.64 -25.38 16.66
CA LYS A 279 14.17 -24.82 17.93
C LYS A 279 12.65 -24.66 17.88
N CYS A 280 12.04 -24.82 19.05
CA CYS A 280 10.62 -24.52 19.25
C CYS A 280 10.47 -23.57 20.44
N THR A 281 9.77 -22.48 20.25
CA THR A 281 9.51 -21.50 21.31
C THR A 281 8.06 -21.07 21.23
N THR A 282 7.36 -21.14 22.37
CA THR A 282 5.99 -20.64 22.49
C THR A 282 5.97 -19.34 23.25
N TYR A 283 5.30 -18.37 22.69
CA TYR A 283 5.09 -17.02 23.24
C TYR A 283 3.64 -16.92 23.70
N ALA A 284 3.40 -16.19 24.80
CA ALA A 284 2.07 -16.04 25.39
C ALA A 284 1.09 -15.31 24.46
N ASN A 285 1.59 -14.40 23.63
CA ASN A 285 0.84 -13.62 22.68
C ASN A 285 1.79 -13.02 21.62
N VAL A 286 1.22 -12.31 20.62
CA VAL A 286 1.98 -11.62 19.58
C VAL A 286 2.94 -10.58 20.15
N ALA A 287 2.53 -9.80 21.15
CA ALA A 287 3.38 -8.78 21.76
C ALA A 287 4.60 -9.36 22.48
N ALA A 288 4.49 -10.57 23.03
CA ALA A 288 5.60 -11.30 23.62
C ALA A 288 6.58 -11.85 22.55
N LEU A 289 6.10 -12.13 21.35
CA LEU A 289 6.93 -12.53 20.22
C LEU A 289 7.69 -11.35 19.63
N THR A 290 6.99 -10.24 19.38
CA THR A 290 7.55 -9.04 18.75
C THR A 290 6.86 -7.77 19.26
N SER A 291 7.63 -6.83 19.79
CA SER A 291 7.07 -5.54 20.24
C SER A 291 6.88 -4.54 19.11
N SER A 292 7.55 -4.73 17.96
CA SER A 292 7.34 -3.92 16.77
C SER A 292 6.11 -4.36 15.95
N GLY A 293 5.58 -5.56 16.20
CA GLY A 293 4.53 -6.18 15.39
C GLY A 293 5.04 -6.77 14.07
N VAL A 294 6.35 -7.01 13.92
CA VAL A 294 6.92 -7.59 12.69
C VAL A 294 7.83 -8.78 13.01
N LEU A 295 7.60 -9.90 12.32
CA LEU A 295 8.52 -11.02 12.24
C LEU A 295 9.09 -11.06 10.81
N LEU A 296 10.40 -11.09 10.68
CA LEU A 296 11.11 -11.06 9.42
C LEU A 296 12.01 -12.27 9.27
N VAL A 297 11.86 -12.96 8.15
CA VAL A 297 12.73 -14.04 7.71
C VAL A 297 13.51 -13.58 6.49
N GLU A 298 14.82 -13.69 6.53
CA GLU A 298 15.70 -13.46 5.37
C GLU A 298 16.36 -14.78 4.96
N ASN A 299 16.44 -15.03 3.66
CA ASN A 299 17.15 -16.18 3.09
C ASN A 299 16.64 -17.54 3.59
N GLY A 300 15.34 -17.67 3.81
CA GLY A 300 14.65 -18.87 4.23
C GLY A 300 13.23 -18.95 3.70
N GLU A 301 12.46 -19.88 4.20
CA GLU A 301 11.02 -20.01 3.93
C GLU A 301 10.23 -19.72 5.20
N LEU A 302 8.98 -19.32 5.02
CA LEU A 302 8.06 -19.05 6.11
C LEU A 302 6.81 -19.89 5.95
N HIS A 303 6.47 -20.65 6.98
CA HIS A 303 5.28 -21.49 7.06
C HIS A 303 4.32 -20.93 8.10
N VAL A 304 3.04 -20.85 7.77
CA VAL A 304 2.04 -20.17 8.62
C VAL A 304 0.75 -20.95 8.67
N LYS A 305 0.15 -21.06 9.86
CA LYS A 305 -1.22 -21.56 10.08
C LYS A 305 -1.77 -21.12 11.43
N GLY A 306 -3.07 -21.29 11.62
CA GLY A 306 -3.73 -21.18 12.93
C GLY A 306 -4.61 -19.98 13.10
N VAL A 307 -4.89 -19.60 14.36
CA VAL A 307 -5.87 -18.60 14.75
C VAL A 307 -5.14 -17.44 15.44
N LEU A 308 -5.05 -16.32 14.76
CA LEU A 308 -4.37 -15.10 15.25
C LEU A 308 -5.27 -14.31 16.21
N ASP A 309 -4.70 -13.93 17.35
CA ASP A 309 -5.25 -12.94 18.28
C ASP A 309 -4.24 -11.79 18.37
N GLY A 310 -4.55 -10.66 17.73
CA GLY A 310 -3.70 -9.46 17.69
C GLY A 310 -3.26 -9.02 16.30
N GLN A 311 -2.20 -8.23 16.23
CA GLN A 311 -1.73 -7.61 14.98
C GLN A 311 -0.26 -7.95 14.72
N ILE A 312 0.05 -8.51 13.55
CA ILE A 312 1.42 -8.85 13.16
C ILE A 312 1.58 -8.79 11.64
N THR A 313 2.79 -8.45 11.22
CA THR A 313 3.24 -8.65 9.84
C THR A 313 4.34 -9.71 9.81
N LEU A 314 4.17 -10.69 8.95
CA LEU A 314 5.14 -11.73 8.67
C LEU A 314 5.83 -11.43 7.35
N GLY A 315 7.13 -11.18 7.37
CA GLY A 315 7.95 -10.94 6.19
C GLY A 315 8.83 -12.11 5.87
N CYS A 316 8.89 -12.51 4.59
CA CYS A 316 9.83 -13.49 4.07
C CYS A 316 10.49 -12.93 2.82
N ILE A 317 11.74 -12.49 2.97
CA ILE A 317 12.43 -11.72 1.93
C ILE A 317 13.81 -12.32 1.60
N ASP A 318 14.22 -12.12 0.35
CA ASP A 318 15.58 -12.42 -0.11
C ASP A 318 16.28 -11.12 -0.47
N THR A 319 17.46 -10.93 0.09
CA THR A 319 18.28 -9.75 -0.21
C THR A 319 19.27 -9.99 -1.35
N SER A 320 19.50 -11.25 -1.73
CA SER A 320 20.60 -11.64 -2.62
C SER A 320 20.18 -12.02 -4.04
N LYS A 321 18.90 -12.31 -4.29
CA LYS A 321 18.47 -12.87 -5.59
C LYS A 321 17.16 -12.26 -6.10
N ILE A 322 17.27 -11.12 -6.78
CA ILE A 322 16.30 -10.81 -7.83
C ILE A 322 16.66 -11.73 -9.01
N VAL A 323 16.10 -12.92 -9.03
CA VAL A 323 16.31 -13.85 -10.15
C VAL A 323 15.34 -13.46 -11.26
N SER A 324 15.87 -12.92 -12.34
CA SER A 324 15.14 -12.83 -13.61
C SER A 324 15.03 -14.24 -14.19
N GLY A 325 13.87 -14.85 -14.10
CA GLY A 325 13.55 -16.16 -14.67
C GLY A 325 12.75 -17.02 -13.72
N ASN A 326 11.71 -17.63 -14.22
CA ASN A 326 10.68 -18.44 -13.62
C ASN A 326 10.91 -18.82 -12.12
N PRO A 327 10.29 -18.16 -11.15
CA PRO A 327 10.59 -18.29 -9.72
C PRO A 327 10.09 -19.58 -9.08
N VAL A 328 9.47 -20.48 -9.85
CA VAL A 328 8.78 -21.68 -9.36
C VAL A 328 9.71 -22.68 -8.67
N ASN A 329 11.03 -22.53 -8.77
CA ASN A 329 11.98 -23.57 -8.34
C ASN A 329 13.02 -23.12 -7.29
N SER A 330 12.99 -21.90 -6.80
CA SER A 330 13.79 -21.53 -5.64
C SER A 330 12.85 -21.22 -4.48
N GLY A 331 12.64 -22.18 -3.59
CA GLY A 331 11.72 -22.05 -2.46
C GLY A 331 12.03 -20.92 -1.49
N LEU A 332 13.23 -20.35 -1.57
CA LEU A 332 13.67 -19.26 -0.72
C LEU A 332 12.78 -18.03 -0.88
N SER A 333 12.48 -17.39 0.24
CA SER A 333 11.66 -16.17 0.33
C SER A 333 10.21 -16.34 -0.12
N SER A 334 9.72 -17.56 -0.07
CA SER A 334 8.31 -17.92 -0.24
C SER A 334 7.62 -18.13 1.11
N VAL A 335 6.31 -17.93 1.12
CA VAL A 335 5.47 -18.20 2.28
C VAL A 335 4.52 -19.33 1.95
N TRP A 336 4.43 -20.29 2.84
CA TRP A 336 3.56 -21.45 2.76
C TRP A 336 2.43 -21.31 3.78
N LEU A 337 1.19 -21.42 3.32
CA LEU A 337 0.00 -21.48 4.16
C LEU A 337 -0.36 -22.94 4.35
N ASP A 338 0.12 -23.51 5.44
CA ASP A 338 0.03 -24.96 5.74
C ASP A 338 -1.28 -25.34 6.44
N GLY A 339 -2.26 -24.49 6.33
CA GLY A 339 -3.60 -24.60 6.88
C GLY A 339 -4.34 -23.28 6.78
N SER A 340 -5.57 -23.27 7.28
CA SER A 340 -6.29 -22.01 7.43
C SER A 340 -5.54 -21.07 8.37
N VAL A 341 -5.56 -19.78 8.04
CA VAL A 341 -5.03 -18.70 8.86
C VAL A 341 -6.17 -17.73 9.10
N THR A 342 -6.74 -17.75 10.30
CA THR A 342 -7.92 -16.96 10.61
C THR A 342 -7.68 -16.04 11.78
N TYR A 343 -8.47 -15.01 11.90
CA TYR A 343 -8.51 -14.21 13.10
C TYR A 343 -9.32 -14.90 14.18
N LYS A 344 -8.99 -14.66 15.45
CA LYS A 344 -9.75 -15.18 16.58
C LYS A 344 -11.17 -14.65 16.59
N ASP A 345 -11.30 -13.35 16.37
CA ASP A 345 -12.57 -12.70 16.15
C ASP A 345 -12.66 -12.30 14.68
N ALA A 346 -13.69 -12.77 14.00
CA ALA A 346 -13.83 -12.56 12.56
C ALA A 346 -13.82 -11.07 12.19
N PRO A 347 -13.11 -10.67 11.12
CA PRO A 347 -12.97 -9.26 10.73
C PRO A 347 -14.29 -8.69 10.18
N PRO A 348 -14.51 -7.38 10.29
CA PRO A 348 -15.59 -6.74 9.58
C PRO A 348 -15.36 -6.82 8.07
N SER A 349 -16.35 -7.35 7.36
CA SER A 349 -16.29 -7.52 5.90
C SER A 349 -17.60 -7.11 5.25
N SER A 350 -17.69 -7.22 3.93
CA SER A 350 -18.95 -6.94 3.23
C SER A 350 -20.05 -7.92 3.61
N GLN A 351 -19.68 -9.15 3.96
CA GLN A 351 -20.61 -10.18 4.42
C GLN A 351 -20.96 -10.06 5.90
N ASN A 352 -20.05 -9.52 6.70
CA ASN A 352 -20.17 -9.41 8.16
C ASN A 352 -19.80 -7.98 8.63
N PRO A 353 -20.56 -6.95 8.25
CA PRO A 353 -20.19 -5.55 8.53
C PRO A 353 -20.31 -5.18 10.02
N GLY A 354 -20.98 -5.99 10.82
CA GLY A 354 -21.16 -5.77 12.26
C GLY A 354 -20.03 -6.32 13.14
N ASN A 355 -19.09 -7.05 12.57
CA ASN A 355 -17.92 -7.54 13.31
C ASN A 355 -17.03 -6.36 13.73
N THR A 356 -16.37 -6.50 14.89
CA THR A 356 -15.57 -5.43 15.51
C THR A 356 -14.14 -5.86 15.83
N SER A 357 -13.70 -7.00 15.29
CA SER A 357 -12.32 -7.46 15.47
C SER A 357 -11.33 -6.41 14.93
N ASN A 358 -10.23 -6.22 15.64
CA ASN A 358 -9.08 -5.44 15.21
C ASN A 358 -7.85 -6.31 14.94
N ASP A 359 -8.01 -7.62 14.91
CA ASP A 359 -6.95 -8.54 14.51
C ASP A 359 -6.49 -8.22 13.08
N MET A 360 -5.20 -8.34 12.84
CA MET A 360 -4.65 -7.94 11.56
C MET A 360 -3.37 -8.70 11.21
N LEU A 361 -3.38 -9.36 10.08
CA LEU A 361 -2.23 -10.09 9.55
C LEU A 361 -1.79 -9.51 8.21
N GLY A 362 -0.55 -9.07 8.13
CA GLY A 362 0.14 -8.84 6.88
C GLY A 362 1.10 -9.99 6.57
N ILE A 363 1.07 -10.50 5.36
CA ILE A 363 2.05 -11.46 4.87
C ILE A 363 2.75 -10.87 3.65
N VAL A 364 4.07 -10.71 3.74
CA VAL A 364 4.88 -10.09 2.69
C VAL A 364 5.96 -11.08 2.26
N ALA A 365 5.96 -11.46 1.00
CA ALA A 365 6.96 -12.33 0.39
C ALA A 365 7.70 -11.62 -0.75
N THR A 366 8.98 -11.84 -0.87
CA THR A 366 9.69 -11.46 -2.10
C THR A 366 9.23 -12.36 -3.26
N ASN A 367 9.09 -13.66 -3.01
CA ASN A 367 8.68 -14.66 -3.99
C ASN A 367 7.19 -15.02 -3.85
N ASN A 368 6.82 -16.28 -3.87
CA ASN A 368 5.44 -16.74 -3.87
C ASN A 368 4.82 -16.82 -2.46
N ILE A 369 3.50 -16.73 -2.42
CA ILE A 369 2.68 -17.12 -1.27
C ILE A 369 1.80 -18.27 -1.76
N LEU A 370 1.97 -19.45 -1.18
CA LEU A 370 1.35 -20.69 -1.67
C LEU A 370 0.49 -21.33 -0.59
N VAL A 371 -0.72 -21.72 -0.95
CA VAL A 371 -1.53 -22.63 -0.12
C VAL A 371 -1.02 -24.04 -0.32
N SER A 372 -0.50 -24.63 0.73
CA SER A 372 0.02 -26.01 0.70
C SER A 372 -1.06 -27.02 0.34
N GLN A 373 -0.69 -28.10 -0.31
CA GLN A 373 -1.65 -29.16 -0.64
C GLN A 373 -2.17 -29.89 0.61
N TYR A 374 -1.29 -30.08 1.58
CA TYR A 374 -1.61 -30.82 2.80
C TYR A 374 -1.44 -29.96 4.05
N VAL A 375 -2.20 -30.28 5.10
CA VAL A 375 -2.00 -29.73 6.44
C VAL A 375 -0.63 -30.16 6.95
N ASN A 376 0.11 -29.22 7.55
CA ASN A 376 1.45 -29.47 8.06
C ASN A 376 2.43 -29.90 6.96
N HIS A 377 2.48 -29.06 5.90
CA HIS A 377 3.50 -29.21 4.88
C HIS A 377 4.88 -29.25 5.54
N ASP A 378 5.54 -30.40 5.49
CA ASP A 378 6.92 -30.51 5.89
C ASP A 378 7.70 -31.43 4.92
N ASN A 379 9.01 -31.21 4.87
CA ASN A 379 9.92 -31.77 3.88
C ASN A 379 10.21 -33.24 4.13
N THR A 380 9.19 -34.11 4.24
CA THR A 380 9.40 -35.46 4.71
C THR A 380 9.77 -36.53 3.68
N THR A 381 9.64 -36.25 2.39
CA THR A 381 10.18 -37.15 1.35
C THR A 381 10.59 -36.38 0.12
N THR A 382 11.76 -36.67 -0.41
CA THR A 382 12.30 -36.05 -1.60
C THR A 382 11.61 -36.58 -2.86
N THR A 383 10.88 -35.73 -3.55
CA THR A 383 10.67 -35.79 -4.98
C THR A 383 11.47 -34.70 -5.68
N SER A 384 11.58 -34.74 -6.97
CA SER A 384 12.53 -34.01 -7.82
C SER A 384 12.71 -32.51 -7.58
N ASN A 385 11.99 -31.88 -6.67
CA ASN A 385 12.05 -30.46 -6.32
C ASN A 385 12.25 -30.20 -4.82
N GLY A 386 12.60 -31.20 -4.02
CA GLY A 386 12.95 -31.00 -2.61
C GLY A 386 11.76 -30.91 -1.64
N HIS A 387 10.54 -30.85 -2.13
CA HIS A 387 9.34 -30.80 -1.31
C HIS A 387 8.47 -32.02 -1.60
N THR A 388 8.17 -32.78 -0.60
CA THR A 388 7.07 -33.76 -0.63
C THR A 388 6.30 -33.79 0.65
N THR A 389 5.12 -33.82 0.42
CA THR A 389 4.00 -33.81 1.29
C THR A 389 3.46 -35.21 1.41
N ASN A 390 3.32 -35.78 2.58
CA ASN A 390 2.46 -36.96 2.72
C ASN A 390 2.04 -37.28 4.14
N ASP A 391 2.09 -36.37 5.06
CA ASP A 391 1.72 -36.67 6.42
C ASP A 391 0.49 -35.96 6.94
N GLY A 392 -0.34 -35.47 6.04
CA GLY A 392 -1.50 -34.69 6.43
C GLY A 392 -2.76 -34.97 5.62
N THR A 393 -3.86 -34.44 6.12
CA THR A 393 -5.11 -34.35 5.38
C THR A 393 -4.96 -33.30 4.29
N GLU A 394 -5.37 -33.64 3.08
CA GLU A 394 -5.39 -32.71 1.96
C GLU A 394 -6.33 -31.52 2.22
N LEU A 395 -5.84 -30.31 2.00
CA LEU A 395 -6.60 -29.08 2.23
C LEU A 395 -7.64 -28.89 1.12
N LYS A 396 -8.91 -29.18 1.41
CA LYS A 396 -10.02 -28.97 0.48
C LYS A 396 -10.63 -27.58 0.61
N ASN A 397 -10.82 -27.09 1.83
CA ASN A 397 -11.36 -25.74 2.10
C ASN A 397 -10.36 -24.99 2.96
N VAL A 398 -10.06 -23.76 2.56
CA VAL A 398 -9.09 -22.92 3.26
C VAL A 398 -9.69 -21.54 3.48
N THR A 399 -9.56 -21.04 4.71
CA THR A 399 -9.92 -19.67 5.08
C THR A 399 -8.65 -18.89 5.39
N ILE A 400 -8.53 -17.70 4.83
CA ILE A 400 -7.37 -16.83 5.02
C ILE A 400 -7.88 -15.43 5.39
N ASP A 401 -7.63 -15.02 6.63
CA ASP A 401 -7.84 -13.65 7.10
C ASP A 401 -6.49 -12.94 7.12
N ALA A 402 -6.13 -12.31 6.02
CA ALA A 402 -4.83 -11.64 5.87
C ALA A 402 -4.77 -10.72 4.65
N SER A 403 -3.85 -9.75 4.70
CA SER A 403 -3.36 -9.05 3.52
C SER A 403 -2.07 -9.70 3.02
N LEU A 404 -2.08 -10.17 1.78
CA LEU A 404 -1.00 -10.93 1.15
C LEU A 404 -0.30 -10.08 0.10
N PHE A 405 1.01 -9.90 0.21
CA PHE A 405 1.81 -9.17 -0.76
C PHE A 405 2.96 -10.03 -1.28
N SER A 406 2.97 -10.27 -2.58
CA SER A 406 4.06 -10.95 -3.28
C SER A 406 4.76 -10.00 -4.24
N GLN A 407 6.01 -9.67 -3.98
CA GLN A 407 6.75 -8.61 -4.68
C GLN A 407 7.15 -9.01 -6.11
N THR A 408 7.65 -10.21 -6.31
CA THR A 408 8.15 -10.69 -7.61
C THR A 408 7.40 -11.91 -8.12
N GLY A 409 6.81 -12.70 -7.22
CA GLY A 409 6.01 -13.88 -7.50
C GLY A 409 4.50 -13.62 -7.45
N GLY A 410 3.76 -14.57 -6.93
CA GLY A 410 2.30 -14.49 -6.83
C GLY A 410 1.71 -15.37 -5.74
N PHE A 411 0.41 -15.20 -5.53
CA PHE A 411 -0.40 -16.06 -4.69
C PHE A 411 -1.00 -17.19 -5.51
N GLY A 412 -0.88 -18.42 -5.02
CA GLY A 412 -1.39 -19.60 -5.69
C GLY A 412 -1.61 -20.78 -4.76
N ALA A 413 -2.01 -21.90 -5.33
CA ALA A 413 -2.13 -23.17 -4.63
C ALA A 413 -1.13 -24.18 -5.19
N GLU A 414 -0.42 -24.84 -4.29
CA GLU A 414 0.45 -25.95 -4.65
C GLU A 414 -0.36 -27.04 -5.35
N ASN A 415 0.18 -27.59 -6.44
CA ASN A 415 -0.43 -28.69 -7.21
C ASN A 415 -1.91 -28.45 -7.55
N TYR A 416 -2.30 -27.23 -7.85
CA TYR A 416 -3.71 -26.82 -8.04
C TYR A 416 -4.50 -27.71 -9.00
N SER A 417 -3.84 -28.29 -10.01
CA SER A 417 -4.47 -29.14 -11.04
C SER A 417 -4.74 -30.57 -10.59
N SER A 418 -4.17 -31.02 -9.47
CA SER A 418 -4.36 -32.36 -8.91
C SER A 418 -5.06 -32.36 -7.54
N ARG A 419 -5.52 -31.20 -7.08
CA ARG A 419 -6.27 -31.06 -5.82
C ARG A 419 -7.71 -31.59 -5.96
N PRO A 420 -8.39 -31.89 -4.83
CA PRO A 420 -9.79 -32.28 -4.85
C PRO A 420 -10.67 -31.23 -5.55
N SER A 421 -11.72 -31.69 -6.20
CA SER A 421 -12.76 -30.83 -6.77
C SER A 421 -13.58 -30.13 -5.67
N ASP A 422 -14.26 -29.04 -6.06
CA ASP A 422 -15.21 -28.30 -5.24
C ASP A 422 -14.61 -27.75 -3.93
N GLY A 423 -13.32 -27.46 -3.94
CA GLY A 423 -12.66 -26.76 -2.87
C GLY A 423 -13.02 -25.27 -2.88
N THR A 424 -13.10 -24.65 -1.70
CA THR A 424 -13.33 -23.21 -1.56
C THR A 424 -12.13 -22.53 -0.90
N LEU A 425 -11.67 -21.44 -1.51
CA LEU A 425 -10.71 -20.53 -0.92
C LEU A 425 -11.48 -19.27 -0.52
N HIS A 426 -11.85 -19.21 0.76
CA HIS A 426 -12.45 -18.03 1.35
C HIS A 426 -11.37 -17.13 1.91
N MET A 427 -11.37 -15.86 1.52
CA MET A 427 -10.39 -14.91 1.99
C MET A 427 -11.07 -13.61 2.41
N VAL A 428 -10.68 -13.12 3.59
CA VAL A 428 -11.03 -11.77 4.06
C VAL A 428 -9.74 -10.96 4.22
N GLY A 429 -9.52 -10.00 3.33
CA GLY A 429 -8.28 -9.24 3.29
C GLY A 429 -7.93 -8.78 1.88
N GLY A 430 -6.75 -9.14 1.39
CA GLY A 430 -6.37 -8.77 0.04
C GLY A 430 -5.16 -9.54 -0.51
N ILE A 431 -5.10 -9.67 -1.82
CA ILE A 431 -3.99 -10.26 -2.57
C ILE A 431 -3.38 -9.18 -3.47
N GLN A 432 -2.12 -8.87 -3.23
CA GLN A 432 -1.37 -7.97 -4.08
C GLN A 432 -0.12 -8.69 -4.59
N GLN A 433 -0.01 -8.83 -5.91
CA GLN A 433 0.99 -9.71 -6.51
C GLN A 433 1.52 -9.16 -7.83
N LYS A 434 2.77 -9.52 -8.15
CA LYS A 434 3.32 -9.21 -9.46
C LYS A 434 2.77 -10.15 -10.53
N THR A 435 2.73 -11.44 -10.25
CA THR A 435 2.32 -12.47 -11.20
C THR A 435 1.19 -13.28 -10.57
N ARG A 436 0.05 -13.39 -11.24
CA ARG A 436 -1.06 -14.21 -10.76
C ARG A 436 -0.72 -15.68 -10.91
N ASN A 437 -0.78 -16.45 -9.82
CA ASN A 437 -0.70 -17.89 -9.87
C ASN A 437 -2.10 -18.52 -9.79
N ALA A 438 -2.24 -19.76 -10.28
CA ALA A 438 -3.50 -20.47 -10.23
C ALA A 438 -3.78 -21.01 -8.83
N VAL A 439 -5.04 -20.94 -8.40
CA VAL A 439 -5.53 -21.56 -7.16
C VAL A 439 -6.44 -22.75 -7.43
N GLY A 440 -6.94 -22.87 -8.65
CA GLY A 440 -7.82 -23.95 -9.10
C GLY A 440 -7.89 -24.01 -10.62
N GLN A 441 -8.58 -25.02 -11.13
CA GLN A 441 -8.76 -25.29 -12.55
C GLN A 441 -10.25 -25.48 -12.88
N GLY A 442 -10.69 -24.88 -13.99
CA GLY A 442 -11.97 -25.10 -14.67
C GLY A 442 -13.20 -25.31 -13.78
N PHE A 443 -13.91 -24.22 -13.42
CA PHE A 443 -15.19 -24.28 -12.69
C PHE A 443 -15.19 -25.15 -11.41
N GLY A 444 -14.05 -25.20 -10.67
CA GLY A 444 -13.90 -26.02 -9.49
C GLY A 444 -13.63 -27.51 -9.79
N ALA A 445 -13.27 -27.86 -11.02
CA ALA A 445 -12.92 -29.24 -11.36
C ALA A 445 -11.76 -29.76 -10.50
N ASN A 446 -10.77 -28.92 -10.22
CA ASN A 446 -9.70 -29.17 -9.28
C ASN A 446 -9.31 -27.89 -8.56
N GLY A 447 -8.85 -28.02 -7.30
CA GLY A 447 -8.42 -26.87 -6.50
C GLY A 447 -9.59 -26.07 -5.94
N PHE A 448 -9.48 -24.75 -5.98
CA PHE A 448 -10.36 -23.84 -5.24
C PHE A 448 -11.19 -22.95 -6.17
N LEU A 449 -12.46 -22.78 -5.82
CA LEU A 449 -13.26 -21.64 -6.22
C LEU A 449 -12.91 -20.44 -5.31
N LYS A 450 -12.82 -19.25 -5.90
CA LYS A 450 -12.44 -18.01 -5.22
C LYS A 450 -13.65 -17.32 -4.61
N ASP A 451 -13.59 -17.06 -3.30
CA ASP A 451 -14.53 -16.23 -2.57
C ASP A 451 -13.74 -15.18 -1.78
N TYR A 452 -13.54 -14.02 -2.41
CA TYR A 452 -12.68 -12.97 -1.87
C TYR A 452 -13.51 -11.81 -1.34
N ASP A 453 -13.34 -11.51 -0.06
CA ASP A 453 -13.94 -10.36 0.61
C ASP A 453 -12.85 -9.45 1.18
N TRP A 454 -13.21 -8.23 1.46
CA TRP A 454 -12.30 -7.22 1.98
C TRP A 454 -12.49 -7.05 3.49
N ASP A 455 -11.39 -7.03 4.21
CA ASP A 455 -11.37 -6.62 5.61
C ASP A 455 -11.55 -5.11 5.69
N ASN A 456 -12.69 -4.67 6.22
CA ASN A 456 -13.03 -3.25 6.33
C ASN A 456 -12.08 -2.49 7.28
N ASN A 457 -11.37 -3.17 8.17
CA ASN A 457 -10.32 -2.55 8.98
C ASN A 457 -9.21 -1.94 8.13
N LEU A 458 -8.91 -2.53 6.97
CA LEU A 458 -7.89 -2.03 6.05
C LEU A 458 -8.21 -0.65 5.44
N ARG A 459 -9.42 -0.13 5.66
CA ARG A 459 -9.76 1.27 5.35
C ARG A 459 -9.06 2.24 6.28
N THR A 460 -8.90 1.87 7.52
CA THR A 460 -8.48 2.74 8.62
C THR A 460 -7.17 2.32 9.27
N MET A 461 -6.82 1.04 9.16
CA MET A 461 -5.62 0.44 9.69
C MET A 461 -4.83 -0.26 8.57
N GLN A 462 -3.56 -0.54 8.83
CA GLN A 462 -2.74 -1.33 7.91
C GLN A 462 -1.77 -2.20 8.72
N PRO A 463 -1.41 -3.37 8.23
CA PRO A 463 -0.38 -4.18 8.87
C PRO A 463 0.94 -3.39 8.97
N LYS A 464 1.65 -3.53 10.06
CA LYS A 464 2.87 -2.77 10.33
C LYS A 464 3.97 -3.09 9.33
N GLY A 465 4.57 -2.09 8.69
CA GLY A 465 5.61 -2.30 7.70
C GLY A 465 5.12 -2.88 6.35
N TYR A 466 3.80 -2.99 6.16
CA TYR A 466 3.22 -3.45 4.91
C TYR A 466 3.49 -2.46 3.78
N PRO A 467 3.73 -2.94 2.55
CA PRO A 467 4.00 -2.06 1.41
C PRO A 467 2.89 -1.02 1.18
N LYS A 468 3.31 0.19 0.84
CA LYS A 468 2.41 1.33 0.60
C LYS A 468 2.47 1.72 -0.86
N THR A 469 1.35 2.24 -1.37
CA THR A 469 1.37 2.94 -2.65
C THR A 469 2.25 4.19 -2.55
N PRO A 470 2.85 4.63 -3.64
CA PRO A 470 3.39 5.97 -3.70
C PRO A 470 2.35 6.97 -3.21
N PHE A 471 2.79 7.98 -2.49
CA PHE A 471 1.91 9.05 -2.06
C PHE A 471 1.28 9.73 -3.28
N THR A 472 -0.01 9.94 -3.20
CA THR A 472 -0.78 10.65 -4.23
C THR A 472 -1.35 11.93 -3.67
N ILE A 473 -1.33 13.00 -4.47
CA ILE A 473 -1.97 14.25 -4.10
C ILE A 473 -3.48 14.02 -4.13
N GLN A 474 -4.12 14.15 -2.98
CA GLN A 474 -5.56 14.00 -2.83
C GLN A 474 -6.31 15.31 -3.03
N SER A 475 -5.72 16.38 -2.58
CA SER A 475 -6.26 17.72 -2.77
C SER A 475 -5.15 18.75 -2.86
N TRP A 476 -5.38 19.74 -3.70
CA TRP A 476 -4.57 20.94 -3.80
C TRP A 476 -5.52 22.12 -3.76
N VAL A 477 -5.38 22.99 -2.79
CA VAL A 477 -6.27 24.14 -2.59
C VAL A 477 -5.42 25.38 -2.40
N ASP A 478 -5.59 26.33 -3.32
CA ASP A 478 -4.98 27.64 -3.27
C ASP A 478 -6.02 28.66 -2.80
N ASN A 479 -5.77 29.28 -1.66
CA ASN A 479 -6.58 30.35 -1.11
C ASN A 479 -5.78 31.64 -1.15
N THR A 480 -6.29 32.60 -1.90
CA THR A 480 -5.73 33.94 -1.95
C THR A 480 -6.60 34.87 -1.13
N THR A 481 -6.08 35.38 -0.05
CA THR A 481 -6.73 36.47 0.67
C THR A 481 -6.33 37.77 0.00
N ILE A 482 -7.16 38.19 -0.94
CA ILE A 482 -6.99 39.51 -1.61
C ILE A 482 -7.76 40.52 -0.77
N PRO A 483 -7.11 41.55 -0.23
CA PRO A 483 -7.80 42.60 0.50
C PRO A 483 -8.93 43.20 -0.35
N THR A 484 -10.09 43.44 0.23
CA THR A 484 -11.25 44.00 -0.46
C THR A 484 -10.93 45.37 -1.10
N SER A 485 -9.95 46.09 -0.56
CA SER A 485 -9.41 47.34 -1.12
C SER A 485 -8.84 47.18 -2.54
N PHE A 486 -8.48 45.99 -3.00
CA PHE A 486 -8.05 45.74 -4.38
C PHE A 486 -9.19 45.77 -5.41
N TRP A 487 -10.44 45.59 -4.97
CA TRP A 487 -11.60 45.39 -5.83
C TRP A 487 -12.63 46.56 -5.75
N THR A 488 -12.55 47.38 -4.70
CA THR A 488 -13.47 48.51 -4.52
C THR A 488 -13.01 49.72 -5.33
N ASN A 489 -13.66 49.94 -6.44
CA ASN A 489 -13.91 51.24 -7.11
C ASN A 489 -15.28 51.26 -7.75
#